data_10e9231e7ee3a16586e4f535de23755b
#
_entry.id   10e9231e7ee3a16586e4f535de23755b
#
_cell.length_a   1.000
_cell.length_b   1.000
_cell.length_c   1.000
_cell.angle_alpha   90.00
_cell.angle_beta   90.00
_cell.angle_gamma   90.00
#
_symmetry.space_group_name_H-M   'P 1'
#
loop_
_entity.id
_entity.type
_entity.pdbx_description
1 polymer ?
#
loop_
_entity_poly.entity_id
_entity_poly.type
_entity_poly.pdbx_seq_one_letter_code
_entity_poly.pdbx_strand_id
1 'polypeptide(L)'
;MDSHDDSRLPNSAGGENCADPLALFKVVLINPYELGRQPFGLAEPSAWLKQAGFNVQCSDLSLQKLDPALLSGAKLVALYVGMHTATRIAVEAIPRIREMAPHAHLCVYGLYAPMNQELLRGLGVKTILGGEFEPGLVSLAQRLRAGDACDTQIEPVVNLAKIEFMTPDRSGLPSLHRYAHLILPDGGKKMLGFIDASRGCKHLCRHCPVVPVYQGKFRVVPVEVVMADIMQQVQAGAAHISFGDPDFLNGPTHAVKVVAAMHARFPNLSFDATIKIQHIIGHAELLPQLRAAGCLFITAAVESVDDKVLEYFAKNHTRTDFERALQLCREAGIFLAPTFVPFTPWTTLEGYLDLLRTLVRLRLVEAVPPIQLCIRLLVPEGSYLLQLPGFREMLEAFDAKLLGYPWRHADSRVDALQQAVQVYAEQGDRQGWSRSDIFGQIWRLAHDALGIEVPPLTRADFGEPIARLSEPWYCCAEPTAQQLQSF
;
A
#
# COMPACT_ATOMS: atom_id res chain seq x y z
N MET A 1 -33.93 37.89 75.13
CA MET A 1 -33.85 36.60 75.82
C MET A 1 -33.85 35.62 74.62
N ASP A 2 -32.67 35.39 74.10
CA ASP A 2 -31.77 34.26 74.31
C ASP A 2 -32.40 32.96 73.78
N SER A 3 -31.82 32.25 72.89
CA SER A 3 -30.47 31.73 72.81
C SER A 3 -30.16 31.14 71.47
N HIS A 4 -28.92 31.25 71.10
CA HIS A 4 -28.23 30.58 70.03
C HIS A 4 -28.39 29.05 70.04
N ASP A 5 -28.48 28.43 68.84
CA ASP A 5 -27.77 27.16 68.68
C ASP A 5 -27.20 27.04 67.27
N ASP A 6 -25.90 26.87 67.23
CA ASP A 6 -25.00 26.79 66.10
C ASP A 6 -24.65 25.32 65.93
N SER A 7 -25.21 24.66 64.90
CA SER A 7 -24.78 23.30 64.53
C SER A 7 -24.32 23.27 63.06
N ARG A 8 -23.01 23.53 62.90
CA ARG A 8 -22.26 23.25 61.65
C ARG A 8 -22.26 21.77 61.36
N LEU A 9 -22.85 21.39 60.21
CA LEU A 9 -22.61 20.09 59.58
C LEU A 9 -21.27 20.14 58.82
N PRO A 10 -20.44 19.10 58.86
CA PRO A 10 -19.17 19.06 58.12
C PRO A 10 -19.37 18.82 56.63
N ASN A 11 -18.75 19.65 55.81
CA ASN A 11 -18.53 19.43 54.40
C ASN A 11 -17.83 18.07 54.21
N SER A 12 -18.52 17.09 53.64
CA SER A 12 -17.89 15.90 53.10
C SER A 12 -17.26 16.25 51.75
N ALA A 13 -15.97 16.41 51.85
CA ALA A 13 -15.09 16.54 50.69
C ALA A 13 -15.02 15.24 49.87
N GLY A 14 -14.69 15.44 48.61
CA GLY A 14 -13.93 14.45 47.85
C GLY A 14 -14.76 13.40 47.18
N GLY A 15 -15.47 13.77 46.11
CA GLY A 15 -15.69 12.83 45.03
C GLY A 15 -14.34 12.60 44.33
N GLU A 16 -13.59 11.58 44.72
CA GLU A 16 -12.51 11.04 43.90
C GLU A 16 -13.16 10.64 42.58
N ASN A 17 -12.83 11.38 41.54
CA ASN A 17 -13.08 10.96 40.15
C ASN A 17 -12.33 9.64 39.95
N CYS A 18 -12.99 8.53 40.19
CA CYS A 18 -12.51 7.21 39.80
C CYS A 18 -12.49 7.22 38.27
N ALA A 19 -11.36 7.65 37.71
CA ALA A 19 -11.12 7.56 36.29
C ALA A 19 -11.35 6.10 35.89
N ASP A 20 -12.22 5.88 34.93
CA ASP A 20 -12.54 4.56 34.39
C ASP A 20 -11.21 3.84 34.06
N PRO A 21 -10.90 2.68 34.66
CA PRO A 21 -9.66 1.95 34.41
C PRO A 21 -9.47 1.63 32.91
N LEU A 22 -10.56 1.60 32.10
CA LEU A 22 -10.54 1.43 30.65
C LEU A 22 -10.01 2.67 29.93
N ALA A 23 -10.25 3.87 30.45
CA ALA A 23 -9.74 5.13 29.89
C ALA A 23 -8.22 5.30 30.08
N LEU A 24 -7.61 4.54 30.99
CA LEU A 24 -6.17 4.64 31.32
C LEU A 24 -5.27 3.80 30.41
N PHE A 25 -5.79 2.79 29.69
CA PHE A 25 -4.97 1.96 28.80
C PHE A 25 -4.89 2.56 27.41
N LYS A 26 -3.88 3.38 27.19
CA LYS A 26 -3.64 4.08 25.93
C LYS A 26 -2.92 3.17 24.92
N VAL A 27 -3.52 3.04 23.73
CA VAL A 27 -2.94 2.40 22.55
C VAL A 27 -2.65 3.47 21.50
N VAL A 28 -1.45 3.49 20.96
CA VAL A 28 -1.06 4.38 19.86
C VAL A 28 -0.80 3.55 18.60
N LEU A 29 -1.53 3.81 17.53
CA LEU A 29 -1.34 3.21 16.21
C LEU A 29 -0.61 4.21 15.31
N ILE A 30 0.47 3.77 14.68
CA ILE A 30 1.31 4.62 13.83
C ILE A 30 1.37 4.05 12.42
N ASN A 31 1.06 4.89 11.42
CA ASN A 31 1.31 4.60 10.01
C ASN A 31 2.56 5.36 9.56
N PRO A 32 3.64 4.68 9.13
CA PRO A 32 4.77 5.35 8.52
C PRO A 32 4.47 5.91 7.13
N TYR A 33 3.75 5.16 6.28
CA TYR A 33 3.43 5.55 4.91
C TYR A 33 2.42 4.58 4.25
N GLU A 34 1.47 5.11 3.46
CA GLU A 34 0.50 4.31 2.69
C GLU A 34 0.14 4.96 1.34
N LEU A 35 1.14 5.22 0.48
CA LEU A 35 0.96 5.76 -0.89
C LEU A 35 0.08 7.02 -0.95
N GLY A 36 0.26 7.94 -0.01
CA GLY A 36 -0.56 9.15 0.06
C GLY A 36 -2.06 8.92 0.33
N ARG A 37 -2.47 7.72 0.70
CA ARG A 37 -3.85 7.36 1.03
C ARG A 37 -4.12 7.53 2.51
N GLN A 38 -5.38 7.79 2.88
CA GLN A 38 -5.77 7.75 4.28
C GLN A 38 -5.63 6.33 4.82
N PRO A 39 -4.81 6.09 5.88
CA PRO A 39 -4.34 4.76 6.21
C PRO A 39 -5.45 3.83 6.68
N PHE A 40 -5.76 2.84 5.84
CA PHE A 40 -6.67 1.75 6.16
C PHE A 40 -6.11 0.88 7.29
N GLY A 41 -4.79 0.65 7.28
CA GLY A 41 -4.08 -0.10 8.30
C GLY A 41 -4.12 0.52 9.70
N LEU A 42 -4.59 1.77 9.88
CA LEU A 42 -4.92 2.35 11.18
C LEU A 42 -6.42 2.33 11.46
N ALA A 43 -7.25 2.58 10.44
CA ALA A 43 -8.69 2.75 10.61
C ALA A 43 -9.37 1.46 11.10
N GLU A 44 -9.02 0.32 10.52
CA GLU A 44 -9.66 -0.94 10.88
C GLU A 44 -9.23 -1.45 12.27
N PRO A 45 -7.92 -1.55 12.62
CA PRO A 45 -7.55 -1.92 13.98
C PRO A 45 -8.03 -0.91 15.04
N SER A 46 -8.19 0.37 14.68
CA SER A 46 -8.81 1.35 15.57
C SER A 46 -10.25 0.97 15.94
N ALA A 47 -11.06 0.51 14.96
CA ALA A 47 -12.41 0.05 15.22
C ALA A 47 -12.43 -1.15 16.17
N TRP A 48 -11.58 -2.15 15.95
CA TRP A 48 -11.46 -3.35 16.78
C TRP A 48 -11.05 -3.04 18.23
N LEU A 49 -10.02 -2.22 18.40
CA LEU A 49 -9.50 -1.84 19.72
C LEU A 49 -10.49 -0.97 20.50
N LYS A 50 -11.16 0.00 19.83
CA LYS A 50 -12.20 0.83 20.45
C LYS A 50 -13.40 0.00 20.87
N GLN A 51 -13.84 -0.95 20.04
CA GLN A 51 -14.91 -1.88 20.42
C GLN A 51 -14.54 -2.73 21.64
N ALA A 52 -13.25 -3.10 21.78
CA ALA A 52 -12.74 -3.81 22.96
C ALA A 52 -12.51 -2.89 24.19
N GLY A 53 -12.89 -1.61 24.13
CA GLY A 53 -12.84 -0.66 25.21
C GLY A 53 -11.46 -0.04 25.47
N PHE A 54 -10.61 0.10 24.47
CA PHE A 54 -9.30 0.76 24.58
C PHE A 54 -9.35 2.23 24.13
N ASN A 55 -8.53 3.06 24.77
CA ASN A 55 -8.28 4.43 24.30
C ASN A 55 -7.26 4.40 23.16
N VAL A 56 -7.73 4.55 21.93
CA VAL A 56 -6.92 4.46 20.72
C VAL A 56 -6.64 5.84 20.14
N GLN A 57 -5.39 6.13 19.89
CA GLN A 57 -4.93 7.32 19.18
C GLN A 57 -4.12 6.90 17.96
N CYS A 58 -4.28 7.65 16.86
CA CYS A 58 -3.62 7.37 15.58
C CYS A 58 -2.65 8.50 15.22
N SER A 59 -1.53 8.13 14.58
CA SER A 59 -0.60 9.08 13.97
C SER A 59 -0.19 8.60 12.58
N ASP A 60 -0.30 9.48 11.60
CA ASP A 60 0.16 9.22 10.23
C ASP A 60 1.41 10.05 9.95
N LEU A 61 2.58 9.38 9.96
CA LEU A 61 3.87 10.03 9.77
C LEU A 61 4.08 10.57 8.34
N SER A 62 3.26 10.15 7.39
CA SER A 62 3.28 10.75 6.04
C SER A 62 2.78 12.21 6.04
N LEU A 63 2.02 12.61 7.05
CA LEU A 63 1.41 13.94 7.18
C LEU A 63 1.73 14.65 8.49
N GLN A 64 2.23 13.94 9.49
CA GLN A 64 2.44 14.43 10.85
C GLN A 64 3.85 14.05 11.32
N LYS A 65 4.43 14.89 12.15
CA LYS A 65 5.65 14.51 12.85
C LYS A 65 5.34 13.59 14.03
N LEU A 66 6.31 12.76 14.41
CA LEU A 66 6.23 11.97 15.63
C LEU A 66 6.13 12.90 16.83
N ASP A 67 5.04 12.81 17.58
CA ASP A 67 4.73 13.69 18.70
C ASP A 67 4.99 12.97 20.03
N PRO A 68 5.96 13.45 20.85
CA PRO A 68 6.20 12.91 22.19
C PRO A 68 4.98 12.96 23.12
N ALA A 69 4.12 13.99 22.97
CA ALA A 69 2.90 14.09 23.79
C ALA A 69 1.90 12.98 23.43
N LEU A 70 1.81 12.60 22.15
CA LEU A 70 1.02 11.46 21.71
C LEU A 70 1.53 10.15 22.32
N LEU A 71 2.83 9.95 22.43
CA LEU A 71 3.44 8.72 22.93
C LEU A 71 3.47 8.66 24.46
N SER A 72 3.37 9.81 25.13
CA SER A 72 3.39 9.87 26.61
C SER A 72 2.26 9.04 27.20
N GLY A 73 2.61 8.16 28.14
CA GLY A 73 1.67 7.27 28.83
C GLY A 73 1.12 6.10 27.99
N ALA A 74 1.56 5.95 26.74
CA ALA A 74 1.17 4.81 25.92
C ALA A 74 1.62 3.48 26.58
N LYS A 75 0.73 2.50 26.60
CA LYS A 75 1.00 1.14 27.08
C LYS A 75 1.34 0.20 25.93
N LEU A 76 0.75 0.45 24.76
CA LEU A 76 1.02 -0.24 23.51
C LEU A 76 1.24 0.79 22.42
N VAL A 77 2.36 0.70 21.70
CA VAL A 77 2.63 1.42 20.47
C VAL A 77 2.75 0.39 19.34
N ALA A 78 1.90 0.50 18.33
CA ALA A 78 1.85 -0.45 17.23
C ALA A 78 2.02 0.26 15.87
N LEU A 79 3.03 -0.17 15.10
CA LEU A 79 3.34 0.40 13.78
C LEU A 79 2.80 -0.50 12.67
N TYR A 80 2.10 0.12 11.71
CA TYR A 80 1.61 -0.56 10.51
C TYR A 80 2.66 -0.56 9.41
N VAL A 81 3.02 -1.72 8.89
CA VAL A 81 3.97 -1.89 7.78
C VAL A 81 3.33 -2.71 6.66
N GLY A 82 2.47 -2.05 5.88
CA GLY A 82 1.76 -2.64 4.76
C GLY A 82 2.63 -2.81 3.50
N MET A 83 3.79 -2.14 3.41
CA MET A 83 4.64 -2.11 2.23
C MET A 83 6.11 -1.89 2.59
N HIS A 84 7.00 -2.10 1.60
CA HIS A 84 8.45 -1.97 1.76
C HIS A 84 8.85 -0.56 2.26
N THR A 85 8.39 0.49 1.59
CA THR A 85 8.68 1.89 1.97
C THR A 85 8.25 2.20 3.40
N ALA A 86 7.05 1.77 3.80
CA ALA A 86 6.55 1.93 5.17
C ALA A 86 7.46 1.23 6.18
N THR A 87 7.97 0.03 5.84
CA THR A 87 8.88 -0.74 6.71
C THR A 87 10.22 -0.04 6.86
N ARG A 88 10.78 0.51 5.77
CA ARG A 88 12.01 1.31 5.79
C ARG A 88 11.89 2.50 6.75
N ILE A 89 10.80 3.26 6.63
CA ILE A 89 10.50 4.40 7.51
C ILE A 89 10.28 3.94 8.95
N ALA A 90 9.58 2.81 9.17
CA ALA A 90 9.37 2.26 10.51
C ALA A 90 10.69 1.90 11.20
N VAL A 91 11.62 1.26 10.49
CA VAL A 91 12.95 0.90 11.00
C VAL A 91 13.71 2.13 11.51
N GLU A 92 13.65 3.24 10.78
CA GLU A 92 14.27 4.51 11.20
C GLU A 92 13.53 5.19 12.37
N ALA A 93 12.21 5.02 12.46
CA ALA A 93 11.38 5.64 13.51
C ALA A 93 11.44 4.89 14.86
N ILE A 94 11.60 3.56 14.84
CA ILE A 94 11.55 2.71 16.03
C ILE A 94 12.51 3.16 17.15
N PRO A 95 13.79 3.50 16.92
CA PRO A 95 14.69 3.96 17.97
C PRO A 95 14.15 5.20 18.69
N ARG A 96 13.65 6.18 17.94
CA ARG A 96 13.06 7.41 18.50
C ARG A 96 11.79 7.13 19.31
N ILE A 97 10.92 6.23 18.81
CA ILE A 97 9.70 5.83 19.52
C ILE A 97 10.07 5.19 20.87
N ARG A 98 11.11 4.35 20.89
CA ARG A 98 11.58 3.71 22.13
C ARG A 98 12.15 4.72 23.15
N GLU A 99 12.82 5.77 22.69
CA GLU A 99 13.29 6.86 23.53
C GLU A 99 12.12 7.65 24.14
N MET A 100 11.09 7.94 23.34
CA MET A 100 9.91 8.72 23.75
C MET A 100 8.92 7.91 24.62
N ALA A 101 8.85 6.60 24.44
CA ALA A 101 7.94 5.69 25.14
C ALA A 101 8.66 4.42 25.64
N PRO A 102 9.67 4.54 26.54
CA PRO A 102 10.54 3.41 26.91
C PRO A 102 9.81 2.27 27.63
N HIS A 103 8.65 2.54 28.20
CA HIS A 103 7.82 1.56 28.93
C HIS A 103 6.68 0.99 28.10
N ALA A 104 6.47 1.49 26.86
CA ALA A 104 5.42 0.97 25.99
C ALA A 104 5.84 -0.39 25.40
N HIS A 105 4.88 -1.31 25.31
CA HIS A 105 5.07 -2.51 24.52
C HIS A 105 5.07 -2.14 23.04
N LEU A 106 6.13 -2.50 22.31
CA LEU A 106 6.26 -2.18 20.89
C LEU A 106 5.81 -3.38 20.05
N CYS A 107 4.83 -3.13 19.18
CA CYS A 107 4.29 -4.06 18.21
C CYS A 107 4.49 -3.52 16.78
N VAL A 108 4.76 -4.40 15.82
CA VAL A 108 4.74 -4.08 14.38
C VAL A 108 3.79 -5.04 13.70
N TYR A 109 2.90 -4.54 12.85
CA TYR A 109 1.90 -5.35 12.18
C TYR A 109 1.72 -4.96 10.70
N GLY A 110 1.12 -5.85 9.93
CA GLY A 110 0.87 -5.68 8.51
C GLY A 110 1.64 -6.67 7.65
N LEU A 111 1.56 -6.48 6.33
CA LEU A 111 2.06 -7.44 5.35
C LEU A 111 3.58 -7.69 5.45
N TYR A 112 4.35 -6.64 5.69
CA TYR A 112 5.82 -6.74 5.74
C TYR A 112 6.39 -7.08 7.12
N ALA A 113 5.57 -7.07 8.17
CA ALA A 113 6.03 -7.36 9.53
C ALA A 113 6.59 -8.80 9.68
N PRO A 114 5.91 -9.88 9.23
CA PRO A 114 6.44 -11.23 9.32
C PRO A 114 7.74 -11.45 8.53
N MET A 115 7.85 -10.81 7.35
CA MET A 115 9.02 -10.97 6.48
C MET A 115 10.28 -10.30 7.05
N ASN A 116 10.14 -9.36 7.99
CA ASN A 116 11.25 -8.63 8.60
C ASN A 116 11.38 -8.95 10.10
N GLN A 117 10.90 -10.12 10.53
CA GLN A 117 10.80 -10.49 11.94
C GLN A 117 12.13 -10.38 12.69
N GLU A 118 13.22 -10.92 12.16
CA GLU A 118 14.53 -10.92 12.82
C GLU A 118 15.06 -9.50 13.04
N LEU A 119 15.02 -8.67 12.01
CA LEU A 119 15.43 -7.28 12.07
C LEU A 119 14.60 -6.49 13.10
N LEU A 120 13.27 -6.60 13.02
CA LEU A 120 12.37 -5.88 13.91
C LEU A 120 12.57 -6.28 15.39
N ARG A 121 12.79 -7.56 15.67
CA ARG A 121 13.13 -8.02 17.02
C ARG A 121 14.48 -7.48 17.48
N GLY A 122 15.48 -7.41 16.61
CA GLY A 122 16.77 -6.77 16.88
C GLY A 122 16.64 -5.29 17.28
N LEU A 123 15.63 -4.60 16.74
CA LEU A 123 15.29 -3.22 17.11
C LEU A 123 14.45 -3.11 18.40
N GLY A 124 14.12 -4.23 19.06
CA GLY A 124 13.38 -4.27 20.31
C GLY A 124 11.85 -4.35 20.16
N VAL A 125 11.35 -4.70 18.97
CA VAL A 125 9.94 -5.03 18.77
C VAL A 125 9.61 -6.33 19.49
N LYS A 126 8.59 -6.32 20.35
CA LYS A 126 8.21 -7.47 21.18
C LYS A 126 7.15 -8.34 20.52
N THR A 127 6.24 -7.75 19.74
CA THR A 127 5.16 -8.48 19.08
C THR A 127 5.12 -8.15 17.57
N ILE A 128 4.95 -9.17 16.75
CA ILE A 128 4.90 -9.07 15.28
C ILE A 128 3.64 -9.79 14.80
N LEU A 129 2.80 -9.10 14.02
CA LEU A 129 1.52 -9.62 13.55
C LEU A 129 1.36 -9.42 12.05
N GLY A 130 0.89 -10.44 11.34
CA GLY A 130 0.59 -10.40 9.92
C GLY A 130 -0.68 -11.16 9.55
N GLY A 131 -1.09 -11.07 8.29
CA GLY A 131 -2.37 -11.61 7.83
C GLY A 131 -3.55 -10.85 8.42
N GLU A 132 -4.47 -11.55 9.05
CA GLU A 132 -5.61 -10.97 9.78
C GLU A 132 -5.15 -10.61 11.21
N PHE A 133 -4.50 -9.46 11.35
CA PHE A 133 -3.77 -9.05 12.56
C PHE A 133 -4.65 -8.45 13.66
N GLU A 134 -5.88 -8.04 13.38
CA GLU A 134 -6.75 -7.32 14.29
C GLU A 134 -7.08 -8.12 15.57
N PRO A 135 -7.47 -9.41 15.51
CA PRO A 135 -7.67 -10.20 16.72
C PRO A 135 -6.40 -10.32 17.57
N GLY A 136 -5.23 -10.41 16.93
CA GLY A 136 -3.93 -10.44 17.61
C GLY A 136 -3.64 -9.14 18.35
N LEU A 137 -3.93 -7.97 17.75
CA LEU A 137 -3.78 -6.67 18.41
C LEU A 137 -4.69 -6.53 19.62
N VAL A 138 -5.95 -6.97 19.51
CA VAL A 138 -6.91 -6.95 20.63
C VAL A 138 -6.45 -7.88 21.75
N SER A 139 -6.06 -9.12 21.42
CA SER A 139 -5.53 -10.10 22.40
C SER A 139 -4.33 -9.56 23.13
N LEU A 140 -3.37 -8.99 22.40
CA LEU A 140 -2.17 -8.33 22.98
C LEU A 140 -2.57 -7.21 23.93
N ALA A 141 -3.44 -6.28 23.52
CA ALA A 141 -3.86 -5.17 24.35
C ALA A 141 -4.59 -5.62 25.62
N GLN A 142 -5.45 -6.65 25.53
CA GLN A 142 -6.13 -7.25 26.68
C GLN A 142 -5.16 -7.89 27.66
N ARG A 143 -4.19 -8.65 27.17
CA ARG A 143 -3.15 -9.30 27.97
C ARG A 143 -2.28 -8.26 28.71
N LEU A 144 -1.83 -7.23 28.01
CA LEU A 144 -1.06 -6.14 28.62
C LEU A 144 -1.86 -5.38 29.69
N ARG A 145 -3.18 -5.18 29.47
CA ARG A 145 -4.07 -4.55 30.45
C ARG A 145 -4.25 -5.40 31.70
N ALA A 146 -4.26 -6.72 31.55
CA ALA A 146 -4.33 -7.67 32.67
C ALA A 146 -3.00 -7.75 33.47
N GLY A 147 -1.94 -7.05 33.06
CA GLY A 147 -0.64 -7.08 33.72
C GLY A 147 0.26 -8.25 33.29
N ASP A 148 -0.15 -9.02 32.30
CA ASP A 148 0.67 -10.06 31.71
C ASP A 148 1.69 -9.44 30.74
N ALA A 149 2.76 -8.91 31.31
CA ALA A 149 3.88 -8.31 30.58
C ALA A 149 4.93 -9.35 30.15
N CYS A 150 4.51 -10.59 29.92
CA CYS A 150 5.42 -11.63 29.46
C CYS A 150 6.12 -11.19 28.18
N ASP A 151 7.46 -11.22 28.16
CA ASP A 151 8.27 -10.83 27.00
C ASP A 151 8.11 -11.82 25.82
N THR A 152 7.43 -12.94 26.05
CA THR A 152 7.18 -13.96 25.03
C THR A 152 5.89 -13.65 24.29
N GLN A 153 5.97 -13.50 22.97
CA GLN A 153 4.81 -13.39 22.11
C GLN A 153 4.04 -14.71 22.09
N ILE A 154 2.74 -14.65 22.39
CA ILE A 154 1.82 -15.81 22.30
C ILE A 154 0.90 -15.71 21.09
N GLU A 155 0.67 -14.51 20.59
CA GLU A 155 -0.12 -14.26 19.37
C GLU A 155 0.61 -14.86 18.15
N PRO A 156 -0.09 -15.51 17.21
CA PRO A 156 0.54 -16.05 16.02
C PRO A 156 1.12 -14.91 15.16
N VAL A 157 2.36 -15.08 14.68
CA VAL A 157 3.02 -14.09 13.80
C VAL A 157 2.22 -13.86 12.53
N VAL A 158 1.63 -14.92 11.96
CA VAL A 158 0.72 -14.84 10.82
C VAL A 158 -0.59 -15.52 11.20
N ASN A 159 -1.66 -14.75 11.24
CA ASN A 159 -3.01 -15.26 11.42
C ASN A 159 -3.76 -15.28 10.08
N LEU A 160 -4.29 -16.43 9.69
CA LEU A 160 -5.09 -16.58 8.47
C LEU A 160 -6.47 -17.21 8.79
N ALA A 161 -6.91 -17.11 10.03
CA ALA A 161 -8.26 -17.49 10.42
C ALA A 161 -9.30 -16.58 9.75
N LYS A 162 -10.54 -17.02 9.66
CA LYS A 162 -11.64 -16.14 9.28
C LYS A 162 -11.93 -15.18 10.43
N ILE A 163 -12.08 -13.91 10.10
CA ILE A 163 -12.47 -12.85 11.04
C ILE A 163 -13.81 -12.25 10.62
N GLU A 164 -14.50 -11.62 11.54
CA GLU A 164 -15.62 -10.74 11.26
C GLU A 164 -15.06 -9.36 10.96
N PHE A 165 -15.24 -8.89 9.73
CA PHE A 165 -14.79 -7.55 9.36
C PHE A 165 -15.67 -6.49 9.99
N MET A 166 -15.05 -5.44 10.49
CA MET A 166 -15.72 -4.28 11.07
C MET A 166 -15.63 -3.08 10.13
N THR A 167 -16.58 -2.17 10.24
CA THR A 167 -16.48 -0.89 9.54
C THR A 167 -15.28 -0.13 10.12
N PRO A 168 -14.30 0.28 9.30
CA PRO A 168 -13.13 1.01 9.78
C PRO A 168 -13.49 2.31 10.50
N ASP A 169 -12.79 2.63 11.56
CA ASP A 169 -12.96 3.90 12.28
C ASP A 169 -11.94 4.94 11.81
N ARG A 170 -12.42 5.91 11.06
CA ARG A 170 -11.61 6.98 10.48
C ARG A 170 -11.59 8.27 11.31
N SER A 171 -12.27 8.30 12.45
CA SER A 171 -12.46 9.52 13.26
C SER A 171 -11.15 10.07 13.85
N GLY A 172 -10.15 9.21 14.06
CA GLY A 172 -8.83 9.58 14.58
C GLY A 172 -7.79 9.95 13.51
N LEU A 173 -8.17 9.97 12.23
CA LEU A 173 -7.24 10.21 11.12
C LEU A 173 -7.32 11.65 10.61
N PRO A 174 -6.23 12.18 10.02
CA PRO A 174 -6.29 13.44 9.28
C PRO A 174 -7.37 13.41 8.20
N SER A 175 -7.95 14.58 7.90
CA SER A 175 -9.04 14.68 6.92
C SER A 175 -8.58 14.38 5.49
N LEU A 176 -9.48 13.83 4.66
CA LEU A 176 -9.20 13.32 3.31
C LEU A 176 -8.52 14.33 2.39
N HIS A 177 -8.80 15.64 2.52
CA HIS A 177 -8.22 16.67 1.65
C HIS A 177 -6.68 16.80 1.80
N ARG A 178 -6.10 16.23 2.84
CA ARG A 178 -4.64 16.23 3.05
C ARG A 178 -3.92 15.09 2.32
N TYR A 179 -4.66 14.15 1.77
CA TYR A 179 -4.16 12.97 1.11
C TYR A 179 -4.16 13.11 -0.42
N ALA A 180 -3.74 12.06 -1.11
CA ALA A 180 -3.74 11.99 -2.55
C ALA A 180 -5.15 12.24 -3.13
N HIS A 181 -5.18 12.67 -4.38
CA HIS A 181 -6.41 12.94 -5.12
C HIS A 181 -6.32 12.35 -6.52
N LEU A 182 -7.47 12.13 -7.14
CA LEU A 182 -7.54 11.79 -8.55
C LEU A 182 -7.30 13.05 -9.39
N ILE A 183 -6.42 12.95 -10.38
CA ILE A 183 -6.20 13.97 -11.44
C ILE A 183 -6.88 13.47 -12.71
N LEU A 184 -7.83 14.25 -13.22
CA LEU A 184 -8.51 13.96 -14.48
C LEU A 184 -7.66 14.40 -15.70
N PRO A 185 -7.93 13.89 -16.91
CA PRO A 185 -7.18 14.28 -18.11
C PRO A 185 -7.20 15.78 -18.41
N ASP A 186 -8.26 16.47 -18.03
CA ASP A 186 -8.42 17.93 -18.17
C ASP A 186 -7.75 18.74 -17.06
N GLY A 187 -7.06 18.08 -16.13
CA GLY A 187 -6.41 18.69 -14.96
C GLY A 187 -7.33 18.88 -13.75
N GLY A 188 -8.62 18.56 -13.87
CA GLY A 188 -9.56 18.57 -12.77
C GLY A 188 -9.13 17.60 -11.66
N LYS A 189 -9.54 17.88 -10.41
CA LYS A 189 -9.19 17.05 -9.26
C LYS A 189 -10.43 16.55 -8.54
N LYS A 190 -10.39 15.28 -8.08
CA LYS A 190 -11.41 14.72 -7.21
C LYS A 190 -10.77 14.22 -5.92
N MET A 191 -11.43 14.45 -4.79
CA MET A 191 -10.99 13.90 -3.50
C MET A 191 -11.11 12.38 -3.53
N LEU A 192 -10.06 11.71 -3.04
CA LEU A 192 -9.89 10.27 -3.10
C LEU A 192 -10.27 9.63 -1.77
N GLY A 193 -11.15 8.61 -1.81
CA GLY A 193 -11.33 7.64 -0.74
C GLY A 193 -10.56 6.35 -1.04
N PHE A 194 -10.14 5.65 0.01
CA PHE A 194 -9.41 4.39 -0.11
C PHE A 194 -10.08 3.28 0.71
N ILE A 195 -10.33 2.13 0.10
CA ILE A 195 -11.13 1.05 0.67
C ILE A 195 -10.59 -0.31 0.23
N ASP A 196 -10.58 -1.28 1.14
CA ASP A 196 -10.39 -2.68 0.82
C ASP A 196 -11.74 -3.41 0.78
N ALA A 197 -12.11 -3.99 -0.36
CA ALA A 197 -13.26 -4.88 -0.50
C ALA A 197 -12.87 -6.35 -0.32
N SER A 198 -11.58 -6.65 -0.33
CA SER A 198 -11.04 -7.99 -0.06
C SER A 198 -9.60 -7.94 0.45
N ARG A 199 -9.12 -9.03 1.04
CA ARG A 199 -7.76 -9.22 1.51
C ARG A 199 -7.11 -10.48 0.98
N GLY A 200 -5.79 -10.42 0.82
CA GLY A 200 -5.01 -11.52 0.26
C GLY A 200 -5.24 -11.71 -1.23
N CYS A 201 -4.66 -12.76 -1.80
CA CYS A 201 -4.74 -13.02 -3.24
C CYS A 201 -4.69 -14.53 -3.50
N LYS A 202 -5.51 -15.02 -4.43
CA LYS A 202 -5.53 -16.44 -4.83
C LYS A 202 -4.29 -16.87 -5.62
N HIS A 203 -3.56 -15.91 -6.17
CA HIS A 203 -2.39 -16.17 -7.01
C HIS A 203 -1.11 -16.30 -6.20
N LEU A 204 -0.15 -17.05 -6.75
CA LEU A 204 1.15 -17.32 -6.14
C LEU A 204 2.31 -16.73 -6.96
N CYS A 205 2.16 -15.47 -7.39
CA CYS A 205 3.21 -14.77 -8.11
C CYS A 205 4.47 -14.67 -7.25
N ARG A 206 5.61 -15.15 -7.74
CA ARG A 206 6.80 -15.38 -6.92
C ARG A 206 7.46 -14.11 -6.37
N HIS A 207 7.36 -12.98 -7.09
CA HIS A 207 7.90 -11.70 -6.66
C HIS A 207 6.97 -10.94 -5.69
N CYS A 208 5.70 -11.36 -5.57
CA CYS A 208 4.68 -10.61 -4.84
C CYS A 208 4.80 -10.81 -3.33
N PRO A 209 4.85 -9.73 -2.51
CA PRO A 209 4.98 -9.82 -1.05
C PRO A 209 3.71 -10.34 -0.35
N VAL A 210 2.56 -10.38 -1.03
CA VAL A 210 1.32 -10.95 -0.48
C VAL A 210 1.45 -12.45 -0.30
N VAL A 211 2.20 -13.12 -1.18
CA VAL A 211 2.28 -14.58 -1.25
C VAL A 211 2.90 -15.23 -0.01
N PRO A 212 4.02 -14.77 0.53
CA PRO A 212 4.61 -15.34 1.74
C PRO A 212 3.68 -15.32 2.95
N VAL A 213 2.80 -14.32 3.03
CA VAL A 213 1.89 -14.14 4.16
C VAL A 213 0.56 -14.86 3.93
N TYR A 214 -0.11 -14.61 2.80
CA TYR A 214 -1.46 -15.13 2.53
C TYR A 214 -1.49 -16.51 1.86
N GLN A 215 -0.40 -16.94 1.21
CA GLN A 215 -0.23 -18.30 0.64
C GLN A 215 -1.39 -18.73 -0.25
N GLY A 216 -1.91 -17.85 -1.09
CA GLY A 216 -3.05 -18.11 -1.96
C GLY A 216 -4.43 -18.00 -1.25
N LYS A 217 -4.47 -17.63 0.02
CA LYS A 217 -5.73 -17.37 0.72
C LYS A 217 -6.28 -16.00 0.40
N PHE A 218 -7.59 -15.93 0.31
CA PHE A 218 -8.35 -14.75 -0.06
C PHE A 218 -9.60 -14.64 0.82
N ARG A 219 -9.95 -13.41 1.19
CA ARG A 219 -11.10 -13.06 2.04
C ARG A 219 -11.85 -11.92 1.39
N VAL A 220 -13.19 -12.02 1.36
CA VAL A 220 -14.06 -10.88 0.99
C VAL A 220 -14.51 -10.16 2.25
N VAL A 221 -14.53 -8.83 2.19
CA VAL A 221 -15.15 -7.99 3.22
C VAL A 221 -16.65 -7.94 2.92
N PRO A 222 -17.56 -8.14 3.89
CA PRO A 222 -19.01 -8.08 3.64
C PRO A 222 -19.42 -6.78 2.94
N VAL A 223 -20.35 -6.86 1.99
CA VAL A 223 -20.79 -5.70 1.19
C VAL A 223 -21.29 -4.55 2.08
N GLU A 224 -21.99 -4.87 3.15
CA GLU A 224 -22.49 -3.90 4.13
C GLU A 224 -21.37 -3.15 4.85
N VAL A 225 -20.26 -3.81 5.17
CA VAL A 225 -19.07 -3.20 5.78
C VAL A 225 -18.38 -2.28 4.78
N VAL A 226 -18.17 -2.75 3.56
CA VAL A 226 -17.59 -1.95 2.46
C VAL A 226 -18.45 -0.70 2.20
N MET A 227 -19.77 -0.86 2.11
CA MET A 227 -20.68 0.25 1.87
C MET A 227 -20.75 1.26 3.03
N ALA A 228 -20.62 0.78 4.26
CA ALA A 228 -20.57 1.67 5.43
C ALA A 228 -19.29 2.52 5.40
N ASP A 229 -18.14 1.94 5.01
CA ASP A 229 -16.90 2.69 4.87
C ASP A 229 -16.94 3.67 3.68
N ILE A 230 -17.48 3.25 2.52
CA ILE A 230 -17.72 4.15 1.38
C ILE A 230 -18.56 5.36 1.83
N MET A 231 -19.61 5.12 2.59
CA MET A 231 -20.51 6.20 3.06
C MET A 231 -19.76 7.20 3.94
N GLN A 232 -18.91 6.75 4.88
CA GLN A 232 -18.08 7.64 5.71
C GLN A 232 -17.19 8.53 4.84
N GLN A 233 -16.52 7.95 3.84
CA GLN A 233 -15.59 8.68 2.99
C GLN A 233 -16.32 9.65 2.04
N VAL A 234 -17.47 9.27 1.51
CA VAL A 234 -18.32 10.20 0.71
C VAL A 234 -18.82 11.36 1.58
N GLN A 235 -19.19 11.10 2.83
CA GLN A 235 -19.56 12.17 3.79
C GLN A 235 -18.36 13.08 4.11
N ALA A 236 -17.14 12.54 4.11
CA ALA A 236 -15.90 13.31 4.24
C ALA A 236 -15.46 14.03 2.94
N GLY A 237 -16.26 13.90 1.85
CA GLY A 237 -16.05 14.61 0.58
C GLY A 237 -15.42 13.78 -0.54
N ALA A 238 -15.22 12.47 -0.38
CA ALA A 238 -14.70 11.63 -1.46
C ALA A 238 -15.63 11.66 -2.68
N ALA A 239 -15.05 11.89 -3.86
CA ALA A 239 -15.72 11.87 -5.16
C ALA A 239 -15.15 10.79 -6.09
N HIS A 240 -14.18 10.04 -5.61
CA HIS A 240 -13.57 8.88 -6.26
C HIS A 240 -13.14 7.89 -5.19
N ILE A 241 -13.32 6.59 -5.44
CA ILE A 241 -12.85 5.50 -4.56
C ILE A 241 -11.75 4.71 -5.27
N SER A 242 -10.62 4.55 -4.62
CA SER A 242 -9.59 3.59 -5.04
C SER A 242 -9.74 2.31 -4.22
N PHE A 243 -9.99 1.18 -4.88
CA PHE A 243 -10.00 -0.12 -4.21
C PHE A 243 -8.58 -0.64 -4.02
N GLY A 244 -8.21 -0.90 -2.76
CA GLY A 244 -6.87 -1.34 -2.35
C GLY A 244 -6.62 -2.84 -2.51
N ASP A 245 -7.59 -3.58 -2.98
CA ASP A 245 -7.51 -5.01 -3.21
C ASP A 245 -6.29 -5.38 -4.06
N PRO A 246 -5.49 -6.39 -3.68
CA PRO A 246 -4.36 -6.85 -4.50
C PRO A 246 -4.79 -7.32 -5.91
N ASP A 247 -6.04 -7.77 -6.03
CA ASP A 247 -6.70 -8.09 -7.29
C ASP A 247 -8.23 -8.11 -7.08
N PHE A 248 -8.89 -7.09 -7.53
CA PHE A 248 -10.32 -6.85 -7.28
C PHE A 248 -11.23 -7.96 -7.82
N LEU A 249 -10.84 -8.60 -8.92
CA LEU A 249 -11.58 -9.72 -9.50
C LEU A 249 -11.14 -11.10 -8.97
N ASN A 250 -10.42 -11.19 -7.86
CA ASN A 250 -10.25 -12.45 -7.13
C ASN A 250 -11.61 -13.09 -6.74
N GLY A 251 -12.62 -12.25 -6.48
CA GLY A 251 -14.00 -12.63 -6.23
C GLY A 251 -14.97 -11.88 -7.16
N PRO A 252 -15.09 -12.24 -8.45
CA PRO A 252 -15.80 -11.42 -9.44
C PRO A 252 -17.26 -11.16 -9.06
N THR A 253 -17.97 -12.15 -8.53
CA THR A 253 -19.34 -11.99 -8.06
C THR A 253 -19.44 -10.99 -6.89
N HIS A 254 -18.47 -10.99 -5.98
CA HIS A 254 -18.40 -10.05 -4.88
C HIS A 254 -18.10 -8.64 -5.38
N ALA A 255 -17.09 -8.50 -6.24
CA ALA A 255 -16.71 -7.24 -6.84
C ALA A 255 -17.91 -6.54 -7.53
N VAL A 256 -18.65 -7.29 -8.36
CA VAL A 256 -19.87 -6.77 -9.04
C VAL A 256 -20.93 -6.33 -8.02
N LYS A 257 -21.17 -7.10 -6.95
CA LYS A 257 -22.12 -6.71 -5.89
C LYS A 257 -21.73 -5.40 -5.22
N VAL A 258 -20.44 -5.23 -4.88
CA VAL A 258 -19.92 -4.01 -4.24
C VAL A 258 -20.13 -2.80 -5.16
N VAL A 259 -19.67 -2.87 -6.42
CA VAL A 259 -19.77 -1.70 -7.31
C VAL A 259 -21.22 -1.40 -7.72
N ALA A 260 -22.08 -2.41 -7.83
CA ALA A 260 -23.50 -2.22 -8.08
C ALA A 260 -24.19 -1.51 -6.90
N ALA A 261 -23.91 -1.93 -5.66
CA ALA A 261 -24.43 -1.28 -4.45
C ALA A 261 -23.91 0.17 -4.32
N MET A 262 -22.61 0.38 -4.60
CA MET A 262 -21.99 1.69 -4.60
C MET A 262 -22.66 2.62 -5.65
N HIS A 263 -22.80 2.17 -6.87
CA HIS A 263 -23.39 2.96 -7.96
C HIS A 263 -24.88 3.26 -7.69
N ALA A 264 -25.64 2.29 -7.19
CA ALA A 264 -27.05 2.51 -6.83
C ALA A 264 -27.22 3.59 -5.75
N ARG A 265 -26.29 3.67 -4.79
CA ARG A 265 -26.33 4.66 -3.70
C ARG A 265 -25.70 6.00 -4.07
N PHE A 266 -24.64 5.97 -4.87
CA PHE A 266 -23.82 7.12 -5.25
C PHE A 266 -23.55 7.12 -6.76
N PRO A 267 -24.51 7.47 -7.63
CA PRO A 267 -24.38 7.31 -9.08
C PRO A 267 -23.23 8.12 -9.72
N ASN A 268 -22.81 9.21 -9.07
CA ASN A 268 -21.73 10.10 -9.55
C ASN A 268 -20.34 9.75 -8.99
N LEU A 269 -20.27 8.76 -8.10
CA LEU A 269 -19.01 8.31 -7.52
C LEU A 269 -18.27 7.44 -8.54
N SER A 270 -17.05 7.84 -8.86
CA SER A 270 -16.18 7.05 -9.73
C SER A 270 -15.22 6.17 -8.91
N PHE A 271 -14.59 5.19 -9.55
CA PHE A 271 -13.61 4.34 -8.90
C PHE A 271 -12.51 3.85 -9.85
N ASP A 272 -11.42 3.37 -9.24
CA ASP A 272 -10.40 2.52 -9.86
C ASP A 272 -10.15 1.26 -9.02
N ALA A 273 -9.56 0.26 -9.65
CA ALA A 273 -9.19 -0.99 -8.98
C ALA A 273 -7.96 -1.62 -9.64
N THR A 274 -7.23 -2.41 -8.84
CA THR A 274 -6.16 -3.27 -9.38
C THR A 274 -6.76 -4.59 -9.86
N ILE A 275 -6.51 -4.98 -11.11
CA ILE A 275 -7.01 -6.23 -11.70
C ILE A 275 -5.89 -6.90 -12.50
N LYS A 276 -5.67 -8.19 -12.27
CA LYS A 276 -4.71 -8.99 -13.04
C LYS A 276 -5.13 -9.15 -14.49
N ILE A 277 -4.15 -9.21 -15.39
CA ILE A 277 -4.36 -9.44 -16.83
C ILE A 277 -5.25 -10.65 -17.10
N GLN A 278 -4.98 -11.78 -16.43
CA GLN A 278 -5.80 -13.00 -16.56
C GLN A 278 -7.28 -12.77 -16.19
N HIS A 279 -7.56 -11.97 -15.18
CA HIS A 279 -8.93 -11.70 -14.74
C HIS A 279 -9.62 -10.70 -15.67
N ILE A 280 -8.89 -9.75 -16.27
CA ILE A 280 -9.44 -8.87 -17.31
C ILE A 280 -9.91 -9.72 -18.50
N ILE A 281 -9.11 -10.69 -18.95
CA ILE A 281 -9.46 -11.58 -20.05
C ILE A 281 -10.55 -12.57 -19.65
N GLY A 282 -10.37 -13.23 -18.49
CA GLY A 282 -11.29 -14.28 -18.03
C GLY A 282 -12.68 -13.79 -17.64
N HIS A 283 -12.83 -12.48 -17.40
CA HIS A 283 -14.08 -11.82 -16.99
C HIS A 283 -14.38 -10.59 -17.86
N ALA A 284 -14.04 -10.65 -19.14
CA ALA A 284 -14.21 -9.54 -20.07
C ALA A 284 -15.68 -9.05 -20.14
N GLU A 285 -16.63 -9.96 -19.94
CA GLU A 285 -18.07 -9.66 -19.90
C GLU A 285 -18.48 -8.73 -18.73
N LEU A 286 -17.64 -8.62 -17.69
CA LEU A 286 -17.89 -7.71 -16.56
C LEU A 286 -17.41 -6.28 -16.81
N LEU A 287 -16.49 -6.06 -17.76
CA LEU A 287 -15.90 -4.74 -18.00
C LEU A 287 -16.95 -3.67 -18.33
N PRO A 288 -17.96 -3.93 -19.20
CA PRO A 288 -19.03 -2.94 -19.44
C PRO A 288 -19.81 -2.61 -18.16
N GLN A 289 -20.04 -3.57 -17.26
CA GLN A 289 -20.73 -3.36 -16.00
C GLN A 289 -19.88 -2.49 -15.05
N LEU A 290 -18.57 -2.76 -14.95
CA LEU A 290 -17.65 -1.94 -14.17
C LEU A 290 -17.63 -0.50 -14.70
N ARG A 291 -17.58 -0.33 -16.02
CA ARG A 291 -17.63 1.00 -16.65
C ARG A 291 -18.91 1.75 -16.32
N ALA A 292 -20.05 1.09 -16.46
CA ALA A 292 -21.35 1.67 -16.15
C ALA A 292 -21.48 2.05 -14.67
N ALA A 293 -20.84 1.29 -13.77
CA ALA A 293 -20.80 1.59 -12.33
C ALA A 293 -19.77 2.69 -11.96
N GLY A 294 -19.04 3.27 -12.93
CA GLY A 294 -18.15 4.41 -12.70
C GLY A 294 -16.65 4.08 -12.69
N CYS A 295 -16.22 2.88 -13.15
CA CYS A 295 -14.81 2.56 -13.31
C CYS A 295 -14.16 3.49 -14.34
N LEU A 296 -13.13 4.24 -13.94
CA LEU A 296 -12.39 5.12 -14.82
C LEU A 296 -11.17 4.44 -15.42
N PHE A 297 -10.41 3.74 -14.60
CA PHE A 297 -9.22 3.01 -15.05
C PHE A 297 -8.99 1.76 -14.18
N ILE A 298 -8.25 0.83 -14.76
CA ILE A 298 -7.77 -0.37 -14.08
C ILE A 298 -6.25 -0.30 -14.02
N THR A 299 -5.70 -0.41 -12.81
CA THR A 299 -4.27 -0.67 -12.63
C THR A 299 -4.00 -2.15 -12.87
N ALA A 300 -3.09 -2.49 -13.77
CA ALA A 300 -2.77 -3.87 -14.07
C ALA A 300 -1.27 -4.15 -13.92
N ALA A 301 -0.94 -5.06 -13.01
CA ALA A 301 0.43 -5.51 -12.76
C ALA A 301 0.91 -6.42 -13.91
N VAL A 302 1.35 -5.80 -15.02
CA VAL A 302 1.89 -6.49 -16.21
C VAL A 302 3.29 -7.05 -15.90
N GLU A 303 4.12 -6.28 -15.23
CA GLU A 303 5.48 -6.50 -14.78
C GLU A 303 6.53 -6.52 -15.91
N SER A 304 6.28 -7.22 -17.01
CA SER A 304 7.23 -7.33 -18.13
C SER A 304 6.50 -7.55 -19.46
N VAL A 305 7.21 -7.24 -20.55
CA VAL A 305 6.83 -7.64 -21.92
C VAL A 305 7.65 -8.82 -22.43
N ASP A 306 8.56 -9.33 -21.61
CA ASP A 306 9.34 -10.54 -21.85
C ASP A 306 8.64 -11.74 -21.18
N ASP A 307 8.15 -12.68 -22.01
CA ASP A 307 7.40 -13.85 -21.54
C ASP A 307 8.23 -14.75 -20.61
N LYS A 308 9.56 -14.77 -20.76
CA LYS A 308 10.43 -15.54 -19.88
C LYS A 308 10.52 -14.94 -18.47
N VAL A 309 10.57 -13.61 -18.37
CA VAL A 309 10.50 -12.90 -17.08
C VAL A 309 9.13 -13.13 -16.42
N LEU A 310 8.04 -13.10 -17.22
CA LEU A 310 6.69 -13.41 -16.74
C LEU A 310 6.57 -14.85 -16.21
N GLU A 311 7.24 -15.81 -16.83
CA GLU A 311 7.35 -17.20 -16.37
C GLU A 311 8.10 -17.30 -15.04
N TYR A 312 9.24 -16.63 -14.90
CA TYR A 312 9.99 -16.57 -13.64
C TYR A 312 9.16 -15.99 -12.51
N PHE A 313 8.36 -14.97 -12.79
CA PHE A 313 7.44 -14.36 -11.82
C PHE A 313 6.17 -15.20 -11.55
N ALA A 314 5.93 -16.26 -12.32
CA ALA A 314 4.69 -17.05 -12.28
C ALA A 314 3.44 -16.15 -12.46
N LYS A 315 3.49 -15.23 -13.41
CA LYS A 315 2.39 -14.27 -13.68
C LYS A 315 1.20 -14.95 -14.36
N ASN A 316 1.43 -16.10 -15.02
CA ASN A 316 0.44 -16.87 -15.79
C ASN A 316 -0.29 -16.02 -16.84
N HIS A 317 0.38 -15.04 -17.43
CA HIS A 317 -0.01 -14.32 -18.62
C HIS A 317 1.22 -14.03 -19.48
N THR A 318 1.00 -13.77 -20.75
CA THR A 318 2.01 -13.45 -21.75
C THR A 318 1.88 -11.99 -22.21
N ARG A 319 2.86 -11.53 -23.00
CA ARG A 319 2.76 -10.24 -23.71
C ARG A 319 1.48 -10.15 -24.56
N THR A 320 1.13 -11.22 -25.28
CA THR A 320 -0.10 -11.26 -26.08
C THR A 320 -1.35 -11.10 -25.23
N ASP A 321 -1.38 -11.69 -24.04
CA ASP A 321 -2.48 -11.52 -23.09
C ASP A 321 -2.58 -10.07 -22.59
N PHE A 322 -1.46 -9.41 -22.34
CA PHE A 322 -1.45 -7.98 -22.00
C PHE A 322 -2.06 -7.13 -23.11
N GLU A 323 -1.65 -7.35 -24.36
CA GLU A 323 -2.20 -6.63 -25.52
C GLU A 323 -3.71 -6.90 -25.69
N ARG A 324 -4.13 -8.13 -25.48
CA ARG A 324 -5.56 -8.50 -25.51
C ARG A 324 -6.35 -7.83 -24.38
N ALA A 325 -5.84 -7.82 -23.16
CA ALA A 325 -6.47 -7.14 -22.02
C ALA A 325 -6.61 -5.63 -22.27
N LEU A 326 -5.58 -5.01 -22.84
CA LEU A 326 -5.62 -3.58 -23.22
C LEU A 326 -6.74 -3.32 -24.24
N GLN A 327 -6.87 -4.19 -25.27
CA GLN A 327 -7.93 -4.07 -26.25
C GLN A 327 -9.32 -4.17 -25.60
N LEU A 328 -9.55 -5.17 -24.75
CA LEU A 328 -10.82 -5.37 -24.03
C LEU A 328 -11.18 -4.16 -23.16
N CYS A 329 -10.20 -3.59 -22.45
CA CYS A 329 -10.43 -2.38 -21.67
C CYS A 329 -10.83 -1.19 -22.55
N ARG A 330 -10.15 -1.00 -23.69
CA ARG A 330 -10.49 0.05 -24.67
C ARG A 330 -11.89 -0.13 -25.25
N GLU A 331 -12.27 -1.34 -25.61
CA GLU A 331 -13.62 -1.68 -26.09
C GLU A 331 -14.69 -1.36 -25.05
N ALA A 332 -14.39 -1.56 -23.76
CA ALA A 332 -15.28 -1.23 -22.66
C ALA A 332 -15.25 0.27 -22.25
N GLY A 333 -14.37 1.08 -22.83
CA GLY A 333 -14.17 2.48 -22.45
C GLY A 333 -13.52 2.68 -21.07
N ILE A 334 -12.72 1.71 -20.62
CA ILE A 334 -11.93 1.77 -19.38
C ILE A 334 -10.46 1.97 -19.76
N PHE A 335 -9.78 2.91 -19.09
CA PHE A 335 -8.35 3.06 -19.28
C PHE A 335 -7.58 1.96 -18.55
N LEU A 336 -6.51 1.45 -19.18
CA LEU A 336 -5.57 0.53 -18.54
C LEU A 336 -4.31 1.29 -18.15
N ALA A 337 -3.97 1.27 -16.86
CA ALA A 337 -2.74 1.80 -16.30
C ALA A 337 -1.80 0.63 -15.95
N PRO A 338 -0.92 0.20 -16.88
CA PRO A 338 -0.03 -0.92 -16.63
C PRO A 338 1.13 -0.53 -15.71
N THR A 339 1.53 -1.46 -14.84
CA THR A 339 2.73 -1.32 -14.00
C THR A 339 3.78 -2.34 -14.39
N PHE A 340 5.07 -1.97 -14.20
CA PHE A 340 6.21 -2.77 -14.65
C PHE A 340 7.30 -2.88 -13.58
N VAL A 341 8.07 -3.97 -13.66
CA VAL A 341 9.37 -4.14 -13.02
C VAL A 341 10.39 -4.32 -14.13
N PRO A 342 10.81 -3.22 -14.79
CA PRO A 342 11.61 -3.29 -16.01
C PRO A 342 13.05 -3.76 -15.81
N PHE A 343 13.61 -3.57 -14.60
CA PHE A 343 14.96 -4.02 -14.29
C PHE A 343 14.95 -5.23 -13.37
N THR A 344 15.35 -6.36 -13.94
CA THR A 344 15.49 -7.66 -13.27
C THR A 344 16.88 -8.24 -13.60
N PRO A 345 17.37 -9.27 -12.89
CA PRO A 345 18.62 -9.94 -13.26
C PRO A 345 18.64 -10.55 -14.67
N TRP A 346 17.50 -10.62 -15.33
CA TRP A 346 17.35 -11.22 -16.67
C TRP A 346 17.10 -10.18 -17.77
N THR A 347 16.91 -8.91 -17.42
CA THR A 347 16.61 -7.85 -18.38
C THR A 347 17.85 -7.48 -19.17
N THR A 348 17.79 -7.55 -20.52
CA THR A 348 18.86 -7.04 -21.39
C THR A 348 18.60 -5.59 -21.81
N LEU A 349 19.61 -4.90 -22.35
CA LEU A 349 19.42 -3.56 -22.92
C LEU A 349 18.37 -3.56 -24.04
N GLU A 350 18.42 -4.60 -24.89
CA GLU A 350 17.44 -4.81 -25.97
C GLU A 350 16.03 -5.07 -25.42
N GLY A 351 15.93 -5.88 -24.35
CA GLY A 351 14.65 -6.16 -23.67
C GLY A 351 14.05 -4.91 -23.03
N TYR A 352 14.88 -4.06 -22.43
CA TYR A 352 14.42 -2.77 -21.92
C TYR A 352 13.92 -1.85 -23.04
N LEU A 353 14.67 -1.75 -24.15
CA LEU A 353 14.24 -0.97 -25.30
C LEU A 353 12.97 -1.54 -25.93
N ASP A 354 12.78 -2.86 -25.94
CA ASP A 354 11.55 -3.49 -26.43
C ASP A 354 10.33 -3.14 -25.57
N LEU A 355 10.50 -3.02 -24.24
CA LEU A 355 9.46 -2.46 -23.37
C LEU A 355 9.06 -1.05 -23.83
N LEU A 356 10.04 -0.15 -24.00
CA LEU A 356 9.75 1.24 -24.42
C LEU A 356 9.06 1.28 -25.79
N ARG A 357 9.54 0.49 -26.77
CA ARG A 357 8.91 0.35 -28.08
C ARG A 357 7.48 -0.18 -27.99
N THR A 358 7.23 -1.09 -27.08
CA THR A 358 5.88 -1.62 -26.84
C THR A 358 4.95 -0.54 -26.31
N LEU A 359 5.41 0.31 -25.37
CA LEU A 359 4.61 1.43 -24.85
C LEU A 359 4.28 2.46 -25.95
N VAL A 360 5.24 2.76 -26.83
CA VAL A 360 5.04 3.63 -27.99
C VAL A 360 4.02 3.01 -28.95
N ARG A 361 4.23 1.77 -29.38
CA ARG A 361 3.33 1.06 -30.31
C ARG A 361 1.90 0.95 -29.77
N LEU A 362 1.76 0.72 -28.47
CA LEU A 362 0.45 0.59 -27.82
C LEU A 362 -0.12 1.94 -27.37
N ARG A 363 0.59 3.05 -27.56
CA ARG A 363 0.19 4.41 -27.13
C ARG A 363 -0.14 4.47 -25.62
N LEU A 364 0.78 3.98 -24.79
CA LEU A 364 0.62 3.87 -23.34
C LEU A 364 1.56 4.78 -22.55
N VAL A 365 2.37 5.61 -23.20
CA VAL A 365 3.36 6.45 -22.50
C VAL A 365 2.68 7.35 -21.47
N GLU A 366 1.55 7.98 -21.81
CA GLU A 366 0.80 8.81 -20.86
C GLU A 366 0.08 8.00 -19.77
N ALA A 367 -0.10 6.69 -19.95
CA ALA A 367 -0.72 5.81 -18.97
C ALA A 367 0.28 5.27 -17.92
N VAL A 368 1.60 5.34 -18.22
CA VAL A 368 2.65 4.79 -17.35
C VAL A 368 3.38 5.92 -16.62
N PRO A 369 3.35 5.97 -15.26
CA PRO A 369 4.18 6.92 -14.51
C PRO A 369 5.67 6.68 -14.81
N PRO A 370 6.50 7.73 -15.01
CA PRO A 370 7.92 7.57 -15.33
C PRO A 370 8.71 6.74 -14.32
N ILE A 371 8.35 6.79 -13.05
CA ILE A 371 8.95 5.96 -11.99
C ILE A 371 8.82 4.46 -12.28
N GLN A 372 7.75 4.04 -12.94
CA GLN A 372 7.55 2.63 -13.35
C GLN A 372 8.60 2.15 -14.35
N LEU A 373 9.28 3.07 -15.03
CA LEU A 373 10.30 2.75 -16.03
C LEU A 373 11.70 2.57 -15.44
N CYS A 374 11.89 2.83 -14.14
CA CYS A 374 13.16 2.65 -13.45
C CYS A 374 13.11 1.64 -12.29
N ILE A 375 11.94 1.04 -12.02
CA ILE A 375 11.81 0.09 -10.91
C ILE A 375 12.74 -1.10 -11.11
N ARG A 376 13.53 -1.37 -10.06
CA ARG A 376 14.41 -2.52 -9.94
C ARG A 376 13.71 -3.59 -9.11
N LEU A 377 13.86 -4.86 -9.50
CA LEU A 377 13.28 -5.98 -8.77
C LEU A 377 13.78 -5.99 -7.32
N LEU A 378 12.84 -5.85 -6.38
CA LEU A 378 13.09 -6.04 -4.97
C LEU A 378 12.89 -7.51 -4.61
N VAL A 379 13.86 -8.08 -3.87
CA VAL A 379 13.81 -9.46 -3.39
C VAL A 379 13.81 -9.45 -1.87
N PRO A 380 12.65 -9.34 -1.20
CA PRO A 380 12.57 -9.37 0.26
C PRO A 380 12.78 -10.78 0.81
N GLU A 381 13.03 -10.87 2.11
CA GLU A 381 13.01 -12.15 2.83
C GLU A 381 11.68 -12.86 2.64
N GLY A 382 11.69 -14.17 2.47
CA GLY A 382 10.48 -14.96 2.23
C GLY A 382 9.93 -14.90 0.81
N SER A 383 10.54 -14.13 -0.12
CA SER A 383 10.14 -14.09 -1.52
C SER A 383 10.18 -15.49 -2.17
N TYR A 384 9.12 -15.88 -2.87
CA TYR A 384 9.10 -17.17 -3.57
C TYR A 384 10.05 -17.22 -4.78
N LEU A 385 10.60 -16.10 -5.21
CA LEU A 385 11.71 -16.07 -6.17
C LEU A 385 12.94 -16.81 -5.64
N LEU A 386 13.17 -16.80 -4.32
CA LEU A 386 14.29 -17.50 -3.68
C LEU A 386 14.23 -19.03 -3.85
N GLN A 387 13.09 -19.55 -4.31
CA GLN A 387 12.89 -20.98 -4.61
C GLN A 387 13.21 -21.33 -6.07
N LEU A 388 13.46 -20.32 -6.94
CA LEU A 388 13.88 -20.58 -8.33
C LEU A 388 15.29 -21.16 -8.36
N PRO A 389 15.53 -22.27 -9.10
CA PRO A 389 16.86 -22.81 -9.29
C PRO A 389 17.83 -21.74 -9.85
N GLY A 390 19.02 -21.62 -9.26
CA GLY A 390 20.05 -20.69 -9.69
C GLY A 390 19.80 -19.21 -9.36
N PHE A 391 18.66 -18.85 -8.78
CA PHE A 391 18.35 -17.46 -8.50
C PHE A 391 19.14 -16.91 -7.31
N ARG A 392 19.35 -17.73 -6.26
CA ARG A 392 20.12 -17.30 -5.08
C ARG A 392 21.59 -16.96 -5.41
N GLU A 393 22.17 -17.62 -6.42
CA GLU A 393 23.53 -17.34 -6.89
C GLU A 393 23.67 -15.97 -7.56
N MET A 394 22.55 -15.36 -7.99
CA MET A 394 22.50 -14.01 -8.57
C MET A 394 22.42 -12.91 -7.49
N LEU A 395 22.19 -13.27 -6.24
CA LEU A 395 21.91 -12.34 -5.15
C LEU A 395 23.14 -12.16 -4.26
N GLU A 396 23.29 -10.96 -3.70
CA GLU A 396 24.24 -10.68 -2.62
C GLU A 396 23.64 -11.13 -1.27
N ALA A 397 24.41 -10.99 -0.18
CA ALA A 397 23.89 -11.21 1.17
C ALA A 397 22.74 -10.26 1.49
N PHE A 398 21.84 -10.68 2.40
CA PHE A 398 20.73 -9.83 2.84
C PHE A 398 21.25 -8.50 3.41
N ASP A 399 20.72 -7.41 2.90
CA ASP A 399 21.02 -6.06 3.37
C ASP A 399 19.86 -5.54 4.23
N ALA A 400 20.13 -5.38 5.53
CA ALA A 400 19.15 -4.88 6.49
C ALA A 400 18.71 -3.42 6.22
N LYS A 401 19.52 -2.63 5.51
CA LYS A 401 19.15 -1.27 5.11
C LYS A 401 18.19 -1.26 3.92
N LEU A 402 18.36 -2.19 3.01
CA LEU A 402 17.49 -2.37 1.85
C LEU A 402 16.28 -3.27 2.15
N LEU A 403 16.26 -3.97 3.28
CA LEU A 403 15.25 -4.98 3.64
C LEU A 403 15.08 -6.04 2.55
N GLY A 404 16.17 -6.49 1.95
CA GLY A 404 16.13 -7.43 0.85
C GLY A 404 17.51 -7.90 0.43
N TYR A 405 17.52 -8.76 -0.57
CA TYR A 405 18.74 -9.30 -1.18
C TYR A 405 19.13 -8.44 -2.39
N PRO A 406 20.22 -7.64 -2.31
CA PRO A 406 20.71 -6.91 -3.47
C PRO A 406 21.18 -7.87 -4.57
N TRP A 407 21.21 -7.38 -5.79
CA TRP A 407 21.75 -8.09 -6.93
C TRP A 407 22.42 -7.10 -7.89
N ARG A 408 23.36 -7.61 -8.66
CA ARG A 408 24.02 -6.87 -9.75
C ARG A 408 23.74 -7.57 -11.06
N HIS A 409 23.50 -6.80 -12.10
CA HIS A 409 23.30 -7.37 -13.42
C HIS A 409 24.64 -7.88 -13.99
N ALA A 410 24.61 -8.99 -14.73
CA ALA A 410 25.82 -9.55 -15.35
C ALA A 410 26.45 -8.56 -16.39
N ASP A 411 25.62 -7.79 -17.09
CA ASP A 411 26.06 -6.65 -17.91
C ASP A 411 25.91 -5.36 -17.11
N SER A 412 27.01 -4.76 -16.68
CA SER A 412 27.03 -3.53 -15.89
C SER A 412 26.40 -2.32 -16.59
N ARG A 413 26.24 -2.37 -17.94
CA ARG A 413 25.56 -1.32 -18.69
C ARG A 413 24.07 -1.25 -18.36
N VAL A 414 23.45 -2.39 -17.99
CA VAL A 414 22.04 -2.43 -17.54
C VAL A 414 21.87 -1.69 -16.22
N ASP A 415 22.79 -1.91 -15.25
CA ASP A 415 22.76 -1.19 -13.97
C ASP A 415 23.00 0.31 -14.17
N ALA A 416 23.93 0.68 -15.05
CA ALA A 416 24.19 2.08 -15.40
C ALA A 416 22.98 2.75 -16.05
N LEU A 417 22.30 2.04 -16.96
CA LEU A 417 21.09 2.54 -17.60
C LEU A 417 19.97 2.73 -16.55
N GLN A 418 19.76 1.77 -15.66
CA GLN A 418 18.76 1.88 -14.60
C GLN A 418 18.99 3.12 -13.74
N GLN A 419 20.22 3.37 -13.31
CA GLN A 419 20.58 4.54 -12.49
C GLN A 419 20.32 5.86 -13.26
N ALA A 420 20.70 5.92 -14.54
CA ALA A 420 20.44 7.09 -15.37
C ALA A 420 18.94 7.35 -15.55
N VAL A 421 18.15 6.32 -15.83
CA VAL A 421 16.69 6.42 -15.97
C VAL A 421 16.05 6.89 -14.67
N GLN A 422 16.47 6.34 -13.51
CA GLN A 422 15.96 6.75 -12.21
C GLN A 422 16.24 8.24 -11.92
N VAL A 423 17.47 8.69 -12.15
CA VAL A 423 17.82 10.12 -11.96
C VAL A 423 16.93 11.04 -12.78
N TYR A 424 16.69 10.72 -14.06
CA TYR A 424 15.82 11.53 -14.91
C TYR A 424 14.35 11.46 -14.51
N ALA A 425 13.85 10.30 -14.13
CA ALA A 425 12.46 10.13 -13.66
C ALA A 425 12.22 10.96 -12.38
N GLU A 426 13.11 10.88 -11.39
CA GLU A 426 13.03 11.65 -10.14
C GLU A 426 13.21 13.16 -10.35
N GLN A 427 14.14 13.54 -11.23
CA GLN A 427 14.37 14.96 -11.56
C GLN A 427 13.15 15.53 -12.28
N GLY A 428 12.60 14.82 -13.26
CA GLY A 428 11.43 15.23 -14.01
C GLY A 428 10.20 15.40 -13.13
N ASP A 429 9.98 14.47 -12.21
CA ASP A 429 8.88 14.55 -11.24
C ASP A 429 9.02 15.78 -10.34
N ARG A 430 10.21 16.01 -9.76
CA ARG A 430 10.50 17.20 -8.93
C ARG A 430 10.34 18.52 -9.67
N GLN A 431 10.63 18.56 -10.97
CA GLN A 431 10.55 19.76 -11.81
C GLN A 431 9.19 19.90 -12.50
N GLY A 432 8.27 18.94 -12.34
CA GLY A 432 6.95 18.97 -12.95
C GLY A 432 6.97 18.80 -14.48
N TRP A 433 7.96 18.06 -15.02
CA TRP A 433 8.01 17.75 -16.45
C TRP A 433 6.84 16.85 -16.86
N SER A 434 6.41 16.94 -18.12
CA SER A 434 5.39 16.04 -18.63
C SER A 434 5.91 14.60 -18.72
N ARG A 435 4.99 13.62 -18.65
CA ARG A 435 5.36 12.20 -18.83
C ARG A 435 6.04 11.96 -20.18
N SER A 436 5.56 12.60 -21.24
CA SER A 436 6.14 12.54 -22.58
C SER A 436 7.56 13.11 -22.64
N ASP A 437 7.85 14.22 -21.93
CA ASP A 437 9.20 14.77 -21.88
C ASP A 437 10.18 13.86 -21.15
N ILE A 438 9.77 13.33 -19.99
CA ILE A 438 10.59 12.36 -19.24
C ILE A 438 10.81 11.10 -20.07
N PHE A 439 9.76 10.58 -20.70
CA PHE A 439 9.86 9.39 -21.56
C PHE A 439 10.80 9.64 -22.76
N GLY A 440 10.76 10.80 -23.37
CA GLY A 440 11.66 11.17 -24.47
C GLY A 440 13.15 11.15 -24.06
N GLN A 441 13.48 11.52 -22.82
CA GLN A 441 14.85 11.37 -22.29
C GLN A 441 15.20 9.91 -22.05
N ILE A 442 14.29 9.14 -21.42
CA ILE A 442 14.48 7.70 -21.18
C ILE A 442 14.66 6.94 -22.50
N TRP A 443 13.89 7.32 -23.53
CA TRP A 443 14.01 6.78 -24.88
C TRP A 443 15.40 6.96 -25.48
N ARG A 444 15.99 8.17 -25.35
CA ARG A 444 17.36 8.45 -25.79
C ARG A 444 18.37 7.62 -25.00
N LEU A 445 18.30 7.60 -23.67
CA LEU A 445 19.20 6.84 -22.82
C LEU A 445 19.27 5.36 -23.21
N ALA A 446 18.10 4.76 -23.52
CA ALA A 446 18.04 3.35 -23.91
C ALA A 446 18.68 3.09 -25.29
N HIS A 447 18.52 3.99 -26.26
CA HIS A 447 19.18 3.88 -27.57
C HIS A 447 20.67 4.12 -27.46
N ASP A 448 21.11 5.15 -26.71
CA ASP A 448 22.54 5.46 -26.48
C ASP A 448 23.26 4.29 -25.79
N ALA A 449 22.63 3.62 -24.83
CA ALA A 449 23.19 2.45 -24.16
C ALA A 449 23.46 1.27 -25.12
N LEU A 450 22.72 1.20 -26.22
CA LEU A 450 22.90 0.22 -27.30
C LEU A 450 23.79 0.74 -28.44
N GLY A 451 24.15 2.04 -28.45
CA GLY A 451 24.91 2.64 -29.55
C GLY A 451 24.16 2.70 -30.88
N ILE A 452 22.83 2.81 -30.86
CA ILE A 452 21.96 2.84 -32.05
C ILE A 452 21.28 4.18 -32.23
N GLU A 453 20.86 4.47 -33.46
CA GLU A 453 20.14 5.72 -33.80
C GLU A 453 18.86 5.86 -32.98
N VAL A 454 18.56 7.07 -32.53
CA VAL A 454 17.37 7.44 -31.77
C VAL A 454 16.26 7.85 -32.74
N PRO A 455 15.23 7.00 -32.94
CA PRO A 455 14.09 7.38 -33.81
C PRO A 455 13.32 8.55 -33.18
N PRO A 456 12.85 9.53 -33.97
CA PRO A 456 12.03 10.62 -33.47
C PRO A 456 10.68 10.09 -32.99
N LEU A 457 10.19 10.63 -31.87
CA LEU A 457 8.85 10.38 -31.36
C LEU A 457 7.93 11.55 -31.74
N THR A 458 6.70 11.24 -32.06
CA THR A 458 5.63 12.20 -32.31
C THR A 458 4.62 12.22 -31.17
N ARG A 459 3.79 13.27 -31.09
CA ARG A 459 2.74 13.34 -30.07
C ARG A 459 1.78 12.14 -30.12
N ALA A 460 1.52 11.59 -31.30
CA ALA A 460 0.64 10.44 -31.47
C ALA A 460 1.17 9.15 -30.82
N ASP A 461 2.49 9.06 -30.65
CA ASP A 461 3.17 7.90 -30.07
C ASP A 461 2.99 7.83 -28.54
N PHE A 462 2.70 8.94 -27.88
CA PHE A 462 2.56 8.98 -26.42
C PHE A 462 1.20 8.49 -25.93
N GLY A 463 0.16 8.53 -26.77
CA GLY A 463 -1.22 8.25 -26.39
C GLY A 463 -1.90 9.44 -25.71
N GLU A 464 -3.11 9.21 -25.21
CA GLU A 464 -3.89 10.24 -24.53
C GLU A 464 -3.65 10.19 -23.02
N PRO A 465 -3.66 11.36 -22.34
CA PRO A 465 -3.66 11.40 -20.88
C PRO A 465 -4.85 10.65 -20.30
N ILE A 466 -4.60 9.89 -19.23
CA ILE A 466 -5.64 9.17 -18.50
C ILE A 466 -5.86 9.76 -17.11
N ALA A 467 -7.01 9.47 -16.51
CA ALA A 467 -7.21 9.73 -15.08
C ALA A 467 -6.15 8.99 -14.26
N ARG A 468 -5.56 9.64 -13.26
CA ARG A 468 -4.48 9.06 -12.45
C ARG A 468 -4.52 9.57 -11.02
N LEU A 469 -3.94 8.81 -10.10
CA LEU A 469 -3.71 9.27 -8.75
C LEU A 469 -2.55 10.28 -8.71
N SER A 470 -2.62 11.27 -7.82
CA SER A 470 -1.55 12.26 -7.61
C SER A 470 -0.29 11.64 -7.01
N GLU A 471 -0.46 10.56 -6.26
CA GLU A 471 0.63 9.71 -5.79
C GLU A 471 0.68 8.45 -6.66
N PRO A 472 1.73 8.23 -7.45
CA PRO A 472 1.82 7.06 -8.31
C PRO A 472 1.97 5.78 -7.47
N TRP A 473 1.33 4.71 -7.93
CA TRP A 473 1.40 3.42 -7.25
C TRP A 473 2.73 2.71 -7.55
N TYR A 474 3.54 2.48 -6.50
CA TYR A 474 4.77 1.70 -6.57
C TYR A 474 5.12 1.09 -5.20
N CYS A 475 4.61 -0.10 -4.94
CA CYS A 475 4.81 -0.77 -3.66
C CYS A 475 6.26 -1.24 -3.38
N CYS A 476 7.11 -1.28 -4.40
CA CYS A 476 8.48 -1.78 -4.34
C CYS A 476 9.54 -0.69 -4.53
N ALA A 477 9.16 0.60 -4.54
CA ALA A 477 10.11 1.68 -4.66
C ALA A 477 10.79 2.00 -3.33
N GLU A 478 12.06 2.39 -3.40
CA GLU A 478 12.79 2.89 -2.24
C GLU A 478 12.20 4.23 -1.76
N PRO A 479 12.12 4.47 -0.44
CA PRO A 479 11.69 5.75 0.07
C PRO A 479 12.67 6.86 -0.33
N THR A 480 12.14 8.03 -0.61
CA THR A 480 12.97 9.21 -0.87
C THR A 480 13.68 9.67 0.40
N ALA A 481 14.80 10.39 0.25
CA ALA A 481 15.51 10.98 1.38
C ALA A 481 14.60 11.89 2.23
N GLN A 482 13.66 12.60 1.60
CA GLN A 482 12.68 13.44 2.30
C GLN A 482 11.72 12.61 3.14
N GLN A 483 11.22 11.48 2.64
CA GLN A 483 10.34 10.58 3.39
C GLN A 483 11.05 9.97 4.60
N LEU A 484 12.35 9.64 4.49
CA LEU A 484 13.15 9.12 5.60
C LEU A 484 13.48 10.18 6.68
N GLN A 485 13.36 11.47 6.38
CA GLN A 485 13.69 12.57 7.29
C GLN A 485 12.46 13.28 7.86
N SER A 486 11.25 12.91 7.45
CA SER A 486 10.02 13.67 7.74
C SER A 486 9.44 13.44 9.15
N PHE A 487 10.00 12.54 9.97
CA PHE A 487 9.53 12.19 11.31
C PHE A 487 10.52 12.54 12.44
#